data_c60d12938d421979ae169a7bde1a1ee5
#
_entry.id   c60d12938d421979ae169a7bde1a1ee5
#
_cell.length_a   1.000
_cell.length_b   1.000
_cell.length_c   1.000
_cell.angle_alpha   90.00
_cell.angle_beta   90.00
_cell.angle_gamma   90.00
#
_symmetry.space_group_name_H-M   'P 1'
#
loop_
_entity.id
_entity.type
_entity.pdbx_description
1 polymer ?
#
loop_
_entity_poly.entity_id
_entity_poly.type
_entity_poly.pdbx_seq_one_letter_code
_entity_poly.pdbx_strand_id
1 'polypeptide(L)'
;MERTSSSRAQQLQELLGLSDEELIRTLDASALELLSGELDHRPELGILLDLLQEAEERAGATMLHRWARAKGPQGRPVELLTEREFARFEDAVDDLAANGFILRLR
;
A
#
# COMPACT_ATOMS: atom_id res chain seq x y z
N MET A 1 22.82 -5.20 11.32
CA MET A 1 22.33 -5.11 11.23
C MET A 1 21.55 -5.00 10.89
N GLU A 2 21.22 -5.02 11.14
CA GLU A 2 20.54 -4.94 10.99
C GLU A 2 19.67 -4.68 10.69
N ARG A 3 19.33 -4.48 10.54
CA ARG A 3 18.45 -4.33 10.33
C ARG A 3 17.67 -4.51 10.06
N THR A 4 17.75 -4.04 9.96
CA THR A 4 17.10 -4.56 9.55
C THR A 4 16.06 -4.77 9.46
N SER A 5 15.93 -4.41 9.86
CA SER A 5 14.59 -4.89 10.03
C SER A 5 13.57 -3.80 9.96
N SER A 6 13.08 -3.62 8.77
CA SER A 6 11.95 -2.76 8.57
C SER A 6 10.75 -3.38 9.26
N SER A 7 9.99 -2.57 9.97
CA SER A 7 8.72 -3.04 10.50
C SER A 7 7.76 -3.31 9.34
N ARG A 8 6.70 -4.04 9.61
CA ARG A 8 5.68 -4.30 8.59
C ARG A 8 5.06 -3.01 8.09
N ALA A 9 4.84 -2.07 9.02
CA ALA A 9 4.29 -0.77 8.63
C ALA A 9 5.22 -0.05 7.67
N GLN A 10 6.53 -0.08 7.94
CA GLN A 10 7.49 0.53 7.04
C GLN A 10 7.53 -0.16 5.70
N GLN A 11 7.37 -1.48 5.68
CA GLN A 11 7.32 -2.21 4.42
C GLN A 11 6.15 -1.74 3.57
N LEU A 12 5.00 -1.52 4.18
CA LEU A 12 3.85 -1.00 3.45
C LEU A 12 4.14 0.39 2.89
N GLN A 13 4.74 1.25 3.71
CA GLN A 13 5.10 2.58 3.25
C GLN A 13 6.02 2.52 2.03
N GLU A 14 7.01 1.65 2.07
CA GLU A 14 7.98 1.54 0.99
C GLU A 14 7.37 0.99 -0.27
N LEU A 15 6.47 0.03 -0.14
CA LEU A 15 5.84 -0.58 -1.31
C LEU A 15 5.03 0.44 -2.12
N LEU A 16 4.39 1.37 -1.45
CA LEU A 16 3.50 2.31 -2.11
C LEU A 16 3.98 3.76 -2.05
N GLY A 17 5.06 4.02 -1.33
CA GLY A 17 5.53 5.39 -1.17
C GLY A 17 4.61 6.23 -0.31
N LEU A 18 4.09 5.64 0.76
CA LEU A 18 3.17 6.35 1.66
C LEU A 18 3.93 7.24 2.63
N SER A 19 3.35 8.40 2.93
CA SER A 19 3.85 9.23 4.02
C SER A 19 3.40 8.63 5.35
N ASP A 20 4.00 9.12 6.44
CA ASP A 20 3.58 8.70 7.77
C ASP A 20 2.11 9.00 8.01
N GLU A 21 1.67 10.17 7.57
CA GLU A 21 0.28 10.56 7.74
C GLU A 21 -0.66 9.63 6.97
N GLU A 22 -0.28 9.28 5.76
CA GLU A 22 -1.09 8.38 4.94
C GLU A 22 -1.17 7.00 5.59
N LEU A 23 -0.07 6.53 6.14
CA LEU A 23 -0.05 5.25 6.82
C LEU A 23 -0.97 5.27 8.05
N ILE A 24 -0.87 6.33 8.83
CA ILE A 24 -1.69 6.48 10.03
C ILE A 24 -3.17 6.47 9.67
N ARG A 25 -3.54 7.17 8.62
CA ARG A 25 -4.94 7.19 8.19
C ARG A 25 -5.40 5.83 7.69
N THR A 26 -4.55 5.16 6.93
CA THR A 26 -4.89 3.85 6.39
C THR A 26 -5.20 2.85 7.49
N LEU A 27 -4.44 2.90 8.57
CA LEU A 27 -4.59 1.95 9.67
C LEU A 27 -5.46 2.48 10.80
N ASP A 28 -6.00 3.69 10.65
CA ASP A 28 -6.82 4.33 11.68
C ASP A 28 -6.06 4.33 13.00
N ALA A 29 -4.86 4.85 12.97
CA ALA A 29 -3.93 4.78 14.09
C ALA A 29 -3.53 6.19 14.52
N SER A 30 -2.65 6.25 15.51
CA SER A 30 -2.10 7.51 15.99
C SER A 30 -0.61 7.56 15.68
N ALA A 31 -0.05 8.78 15.75
CA ALA A 31 1.39 8.93 15.60
C ALA A 31 2.14 8.17 16.67
N LEU A 32 1.58 8.09 17.87
CA LEU A 32 2.22 7.36 18.95
C LEU A 32 2.30 5.86 18.65
N GLU A 33 1.24 5.30 18.08
CA GLU A 33 1.26 3.90 17.69
C GLU A 33 2.31 3.64 16.62
N LEU A 34 2.46 4.58 15.69
CA LEU A 34 3.48 4.46 14.65
C LEU A 34 4.87 4.42 15.28
N LEU A 35 5.14 5.34 16.21
CA LEU A 35 6.44 5.44 16.84
C LEU A 35 6.75 4.24 17.72
N SER A 36 5.74 3.66 18.35
CA SER A 36 5.95 2.54 19.27
C SER A 36 6.06 1.19 18.56
N GLY A 37 5.73 1.12 17.28
CA GLY A 37 5.75 -0.14 16.55
C GLY A 37 4.50 -0.98 16.73
N GLU A 38 3.49 -0.45 17.39
CA GLU A 38 2.26 -1.20 17.62
C GLU A 38 1.48 -1.48 16.35
N LEU A 39 1.74 -0.72 15.30
CA LEU A 39 1.05 -0.93 14.04
C LEU A 39 1.31 -2.30 13.44
N ASP A 40 2.44 -2.90 13.78
CA ASP A 40 2.80 -4.19 13.22
C ASP A 40 1.81 -5.29 13.61
N HIS A 41 1.01 -5.06 14.61
CA HIS A 41 0.03 -6.04 15.07
C HIS A 41 -1.35 -5.86 14.44
N ARG A 42 -1.51 -4.87 13.56
CA ARG A 42 -2.79 -4.65 12.89
C ARG A 42 -3.06 -5.73 11.86
N PRO A 43 -4.22 -6.38 11.90
CA PRO A 43 -4.53 -7.47 10.95
C PRO A 43 -4.55 -6.98 9.49
N GLU A 44 -5.05 -5.77 9.25
CA GLU A 44 -5.10 -5.23 7.90
C GLU A 44 -3.72 -5.15 7.28
N LEU A 45 -2.72 -4.90 8.10
CA LEU A 45 -1.37 -4.70 7.61
C LEU A 45 -0.83 -5.97 6.93
N GLY A 46 -1.05 -7.12 7.55
CA GLY A 46 -0.62 -8.38 6.96
C GLY A 46 -1.31 -8.66 5.63
N ILE A 47 -2.60 -8.40 5.58
CA ILE A 47 -3.38 -8.63 4.36
C ILE A 47 -2.88 -7.71 3.25
N LEU A 48 -2.69 -6.43 3.56
CA LEU A 48 -2.21 -5.48 2.57
C LEU A 48 -0.80 -5.83 2.09
N LEU A 49 0.05 -6.25 2.99
CA LEU A 49 1.42 -6.62 2.60
C LEU A 49 1.44 -7.81 1.66
N ASP A 50 0.66 -8.85 1.97
CA ASP A 50 0.62 -10.02 1.10
C ASP A 50 0.15 -9.65 -0.30
N LEU A 51 -0.90 -8.85 -0.36
CA LEU A 51 -1.48 -8.43 -1.61
C LEU A 51 -0.50 -7.60 -2.43
N LEU A 52 0.18 -6.68 -1.78
CA LEU A 52 1.07 -5.75 -2.48
C LEU A 52 2.43 -6.35 -2.80
N GLN A 53 2.89 -7.29 -2.01
CA GLN A 53 4.14 -7.98 -2.33
C GLN A 53 3.98 -8.78 -3.61
N GLU A 54 2.84 -9.40 -3.80
CA GLU A 54 2.57 -10.10 -5.03
C GLU A 54 2.53 -9.13 -6.22
N ALA A 55 1.90 -7.97 -6.01
CA ALA A 55 1.84 -6.96 -7.05
C ALA A 55 3.24 -6.44 -7.39
N GLU A 56 4.08 -6.27 -6.38
CA GLU A 56 5.44 -5.79 -6.59
C GLU A 56 6.26 -6.79 -7.42
N GLU A 57 6.07 -8.06 -7.16
CA GLU A 57 6.79 -9.09 -7.91
C GLU A 57 6.46 -9.05 -9.39
N ARG A 58 5.23 -8.69 -9.71
CA ARG A 58 4.80 -8.62 -11.09
C ARG A 58 5.16 -7.32 -11.77
N ALA A 59 5.11 -6.24 -11.02
CA ALA A 59 5.16 -4.90 -11.60
C ALA A 59 6.44 -4.13 -11.31
N GLY A 60 7.05 -4.41 -10.16
CA GLY A 60 8.21 -3.65 -9.70
C GLY A 60 7.81 -2.48 -8.82
N ALA A 61 8.73 -2.09 -7.97
CA ALA A 61 8.48 -1.06 -6.96
C ALA A 61 8.16 0.29 -7.58
N THR A 62 8.89 0.67 -8.62
CA THR A 62 8.69 1.97 -9.25
C THR A 62 7.28 2.10 -9.81
N MET A 63 6.81 1.05 -10.44
CA MET A 63 5.47 1.07 -11.03
C MET A 63 4.41 1.12 -9.95
N LEU A 64 4.60 0.40 -8.85
CA LEU A 64 3.67 0.44 -7.74
C LEU A 64 3.54 1.84 -7.15
N HIS A 65 4.68 2.53 -7.00
CA HIS A 65 4.66 3.90 -6.48
C HIS A 65 3.85 4.81 -7.38
N ARG A 66 4.02 4.68 -8.68
CA ARG A 66 3.28 5.49 -9.63
C ARG A 66 1.80 5.14 -9.64
N TRP A 67 1.51 3.84 -9.63
CA TRP A 67 0.14 3.35 -9.62
C TRP A 67 -0.62 3.86 -8.40
N ALA A 68 0.03 3.85 -7.24
CA ALA A 68 -0.63 4.24 -5.99
C ALA A 68 -1.16 5.66 -6.04
N ARG A 69 -0.50 6.52 -6.81
CA ARG A 69 -0.89 7.92 -6.88
C ARG A 69 -1.62 8.30 -8.15
N ALA A 70 -1.75 7.37 -9.07
CA ALA A 70 -2.43 7.62 -10.33
C ALA A 70 -3.91 7.31 -10.19
N LYS A 71 -4.74 8.12 -10.83
CA LYS A 71 -6.17 7.88 -10.79
C LYS A 71 -6.54 6.78 -11.76
N GLY A 72 -7.08 5.69 -11.24
CA GLY A 72 -7.53 4.56 -12.03
C GLY A 72 -9.05 4.41 -11.97
N PRO A 73 -9.56 3.27 -12.44
CA PRO A 73 -11.01 3.04 -12.48
C PRO A 73 -11.68 3.11 -11.12
N GLN A 74 -10.97 2.72 -10.07
CA GLN A 74 -11.53 2.75 -8.72
C GLN A 74 -11.22 4.05 -7.99
N GLY A 75 -10.40 4.92 -8.57
CA GLY A 75 -9.89 6.10 -7.94
C GLY A 75 -8.39 6.00 -7.74
N ARG A 76 -7.81 6.89 -6.95
CA ARG A 76 -6.39 6.78 -6.61
C ARG A 76 -6.23 5.77 -5.49
N PRO A 77 -5.40 4.75 -5.70
CA PRO A 77 -5.25 3.71 -4.66
C PRO A 77 -4.86 4.25 -3.30
N VAL A 78 -3.98 5.26 -3.25
CA VAL A 78 -3.59 5.82 -1.96
C VAL A 78 -4.78 6.44 -1.25
N GLU A 79 -5.70 7.06 -1.98
CA GLU A 79 -6.89 7.64 -1.38
C GLU A 79 -7.86 6.57 -0.88
N LEU A 80 -7.95 5.47 -1.62
CA LEU A 80 -8.78 4.36 -1.17
C LEU A 80 -8.28 3.83 0.17
N LEU A 81 -6.97 3.76 0.32
CA LEU A 81 -6.39 3.32 1.59
C LEU A 81 -6.65 4.30 2.72
N THR A 82 -6.42 5.59 2.48
CA THR A 82 -6.59 6.56 3.54
C THR A 82 -8.03 6.76 3.94
N GLU A 83 -8.96 6.45 3.05
CA GLU A 83 -10.39 6.47 3.34
C GLU A 83 -10.90 5.13 3.83
N ARG A 84 -10.01 4.17 3.95
CA ARG A 84 -10.29 2.83 4.44
C ARG A 84 -11.30 2.09 3.58
N GLU A 85 -11.26 2.36 2.28
CA GLU A 85 -12.07 1.65 1.29
C GLU A 85 -11.30 0.42 0.81
N PHE A 86 -11.10 -0.52 1.71
CA PHE A 86 -10.21 -1.65 1.44
C PHE A 86 -10.73 -2.57 0.35
N ALA A 87 -12.04 -2.73 0.26
CA ALA A 87 -12.60 -3.58 -0.80
C ALA A 87 -12.32 -2.98 -2.17
N ARG A 88 -12.46 -1.66 -2.29
CA ARG A 88 -12.15 -0.99 -3.55
C ARG A 88 -10.65 -1.00 -3.84
N PHE A 89 -9.84 -0.88 -2.80
CA PHE A 89 -8.40 -0.98 -2.98
C PHE A 89 -8.03 -2.36 -3.51
N GLU A 90 -8.63 -3.40 -2.97
CA GLU A 90 -8.42 -4.76 -3.43
C GLU A 90 -8.81 -4.92 -4.89
N ASP A 91 -9.96 -4.33 -5.27
CA ASP A 91 -10.38 -4.34 -6.66
C ASP A 91 -9.37 -3.61 -7.55
N ALA A 92 -8.80 -2.52 -7.06
CA ALA A 92 -7.80 -1.78 -7.82
C ALA A 92 -6.54 -2.60 -8.04
N VAL A 93 -6.13 -3.37 -7.03
CA VAL A 93 -4.98 -4.26 -7.16
C VAL A 93 -5.28 -5.37 -8.15
N ASP A 94 -6.49 -5.92 -8.10
CA ASP A 94 -6.90 -6.94 -9.06
C ASP A 94 -6.90 -6.40 -10.48
N ASP A 95 -7.35 -5.17 -10.67
CA ASP A 95 -7.31 -4.53 -11.98
C ASP A 95 -5.88 -4.38 -12.46
N LEU A 96 -4.98 -3.99 -11.59
CA LEU A 96 -3.58 -3.87 -11.92
C LEU A 96 -3.01 -5.22 -12.36
N ALA A 97 -3.30 -6.27 -11.61
CA ALA A 97 -2.81 -7.60 -11.91
C ALA A 97 -3.38 -8.13 -13.22
N ALA A 98 -4.66 -7.90 -13.45
CA ALA A 98 -5.33 -8.41 -14.64
C ALA A 98 -4.92 -7.67 -15.90
N ASN A 99 -4.73 -6.37 -15.80
CA ASN A 99 -4.46 -5.54 -16.97
C ASN A 99 -2.99 -5.21 -17.16
N GLY A 100 -2.16 -5.49 -16.16
CA GLY A 100 -0.70 -5.43 -16.28
C GLY A 100 -0.17 -4.13 -16.78
N PHE A 101 -0.54 -3.02 -16.39
CA PHE A 101 0.00 -1.73 -16.82
C PHE A 101 -0.38 -1.34 -18.22
N ILE A 102 -1.46 -1.88 -18.69
CA ILE A 102 -1.98 -1.44 -19.98
C ILE A 102 -2.16 0.06 -19.97
N LEU A 103 -2.41 0.64 -18.84
CA LEU A 103 -2.62 2.07 -18.69
C LEU A 103 -1.50 2.90 -19.27
N ARG A 104 -0.27 2.42 -19.17
CA ARG A 104 0.86 3.22 -19.63
C ARG A 104 0.94 3.29 -21.15
N LEU A 105 0.15 2.52 -21.82
CA LEU A 105 0.13 2.54 -23.26
C LEU A 105 -0.68 3.69 -23.83
N ARG A 106 -1.38 4.39 -23.01
CA ARG A 106 -2.27 5.48 -23.42
C ARG A 106 -1.58 6.81 -23.44
#